data_ff7ff6bb7604d78cde53e2ba24da908a
#
_entry.id   ff7ff6bb7604d78cde53e2ba24da908a
#
_cell.length_a   1.000
_cell.length_b   1.000
_cell.length_c   1.000
_cell.angle_alpha   90.00
_cell.angle_beta   90.00
_cell.angle_gamma   90.00
#
_symmetry.space_group_name_H-M   'P 1'
#
loop_
_entity.id
_entity.type
_entity.pdbx_description
1 polymer ?
#
loop_
_entity_poly.entity_id
_entity_poly.type
_entity_poly.pdbx_seq_one_letter_code
_entity_poly.pdbx_strand_id
1 'polypeptide(L)'
;MQLISEIVDLREIRRTWQSSARLIAFVPTMGNLHQGHLNLVREAKKHADIVVVSIFVNPMQFGPDEDLDAYPRTLENDSRLLEELGVDVLFMPKANDIYARGLEQQTFVEVPGLSYMICGASRPGHFRGVATIVCKLFNMVQPNLAFFGEKDFQQLQVIKAMVTDLSMNLKVFGVATTRDVDGLAMSSRNQYLKGKERKLAPILYEKMQQLSIEIKTGRRDFSTLTQAYKLQLAELGFNPDYLEIRNVENLLQPGHEDRHLVLLAAAFLGKTRLIDNLQIRL
;
A
#
# COMPACT_ATOMS: atom_id res chain seq x y z
N MET A 1 -11.51 -19.95 -10.38
CA MET A 1 -10.71 -19.52 -9.20
C MET A 1 -11.02 -20.42 -8.01
N GLN A 2 -10.00 -20.90 -7.28
CA GLN A 2 -10.19 -21.70 -6.07
C GLN A 2 -10.26 -20.78 -4.85
N LEU A 3 -11.25 -20.98 -3.97
CA LEU A 3 -11.39 -20.23 -2.71
C LEU A 3 -10.77 -21.06 -1.58
N ILE A 4 -9.82 -20.50 -0.84
CA ILE A 4 -9.12 -21.16 0.26
C ILE A 4 -9.18 -20.28 1.50
N SER A 5 -9.61 -20.84 2.63
CA SER A 5 -9.61 -20.17 3.92
C SER A 5 -8.59 -20.75 4.87
N GLU A 6 -8.32 -22.05 4.79
CA GLU A 6 -7.45 -22.74 5.72
C GLU A 6 -5.98 -22.71 5.24
N ILE A 7 -5.06 -22.48 6.16
CA ILE A 7 -3.62 -22.43 5.87
C ILE A 7 -3.09 -23.80 5.41
N VAL A 8 -3.65 -24.89 5.92
CA VAL A 8 -3.24 -26.24 5.57
C VAL A 8 -3.55 -26.53 4.10
N ASP A 9 -4.73 -26.16 3.62
CA ASP A 9 -5.16 -26.36 2.22
C ASP A 9 -4.30 -25.53 1.25
N LEU A 10 -3.98 -24.29 1.64
CA LEU A 10 -3.07 -23.44 0.86
C LEU A 10 -1.67 -24.08 0.74
N ARG A 11 -1.16 -24.67 1.82
CA ARG A 11 0.14 -25.36 1.81
C ARG A 11 0.13 -26.64 0.97
N GLU A 12 -0.97 -27.37 0.92
CA GLU A 12 -1.10 -28.55 0.09
C GLU A 12 -1.06 -28.21 -1.40
N ILE A 13 -1.88 -27.26 -1.83
CA ILE A 13 -1.86 -26.83 -3.23
C ILE A 13 -0.50 -26.21 -3.61
N ARG A 14 0.13 -25.47 -2.69
CA ARG A 14 1.46 -24.89 -2.86
C ARG A 14 2.52 -25.96 -3.16
N ARG A 15 2.46 -27.13 -2.53
CA ARG A 15 3.39 -28.26 -2.80
C ARG A 15 3.26 -28.76 -4.23
N THR A 16 2.05 -28.81 -4.78
CA THR A 16 1.84 -29.25 -6.17
C THR A 16 2.45 -28.28 -7.18
N TRP A 17 2.39 -26.98 -6.90
CA TRP A 17 3.00 -25.96 -7.76
C TRP A 17 4.53 -26.02 -7.71
N GLN A 18 5.09 -26.26 -6.52
CA GLN A 18 6.53 -26.38 -6.34
C GLN A 18 7.11 -27.58 -7.09
N SER A 19 6.42 -28.71 -7.04
CA SER A 19 6.86 -29.93 -7.77
C SER A 19 6.84 -29.75 -9.30
N SER A 20 6.02 -28.83 -9.80
CA SER A 20 5.93 -28.48 -11.23
C SER A 20 6.76 -27.25 -11.62
N ALA A 21 7.61 -26.75 -10.74
CA ALA A 21 8.49 -25.58 -10.95
C ALA A 21 7.76 -24.32 -11.44
N ARG A 22 6.48 -24.13 -11.07
CA ARG A 22 5.68 -22.97 -11.47
C ARG A 22 6.05 -21.73 -10.66
N LEU A 23 6.13 -20.59 -11.33
CA LEU A 23 6.29 -19.30 -10.69
C LEU A 23 4.97 -18.82 -10.08
N ILE A 24 5.01 -18.42 -8.82
CA ILE A 24 3.87 -17.96 -8.05
C ILE A 24 4.00 -16.46 -7.82
N ALA A 25 3.01 -15.70 -8.26
CA ALA A 25 2.83 -14.29 -7.89
C ALA A 25 1.79 -14.15 -6.78
N PHE A 26 2.00 -13.19 -5.91
CA PHE A 26 1.12 -12.88 -4.80
C PHE A 26 0.72 -11.41 -4.78
N VAL A 27 -0.58 -11.15 -4.58
CA VAL A 27 -1.17 -9.81 -4.45
C VAL A 27 -1.94 -9.76 -3.13
N PRO A 28 -1.34 -9.29 -2.02
CA PRO A 28 -2.06 -9.10 -0.77
C PRO A 28 -2.97 -7.89 -0.82
N THR A 29 -4.22 -8.06 -0.38
CA THR A 29 -5.22 -6.99 -0.29
C THR A 29 -6.03 -7.07 1.00
N MET A 30 -6.77 -6.01 1.29
CA MET A 30 -7.75 -5.98 2.37
C MET A 30 -9.21 -6.09 1.85
N GLY A 31 -9.39 -6.38 0.56
CA GLY A 31 -10.70 -6.39 -0.08
C GLY A 31 -11.20 -5.00 -0.51
N ASN A 32 -12.48 -4.91 -0.86
CA ASN A 32 -13.11 -3.75 -1.50
C ASN A 32 -12.32 -3.30 -2.72
N LEU A 33 -12.16 -4.24 -3.65
CA LEU A 33 -11.27 -4.11 -4.79
C LEU A 33 -11.74 -3.02 -5.76
N HIS A 34 -10.80 -2.23 -6.23
CA HIS A 34 -10.99 -1.24 -7.26
C HIS A 34 -9.96 -1.43 -8.37
N GLN A 35 -10.06 -0.66 -9.46
CA GLN A 35 -9.21 -0.80 -10.64
C GLN A 35 -7.71 -0.81 -10.31
N GLY A 36 -7.27 -0.08 -9.27
CA GLY A 36 -5.90 -0.12 -8.79
C GLY A 36 -5.46 -1.52 -8.37
N HIS A 37 -6.26 -2.23 -7.57
CA HIS A 37 -5.99 -3.62 -7.18
C HIS A 37 -6.02 -4.57 -8.39
N LEU A 38 -6.99 -4.38 -9.30
CA LEU A 38 -7.08 -5.20 -10.50
C LEU A 38 -5.87 -5.03 -11.42
N ASN A 39 -5.26 -3.85 -11.44
CA ASN A 39 -4.01 -3.62 -12.17
C ASN A 39 -2.82 -4.37 -11.56
N LEU A 40 -2.76 -4.52 -10.21
CA LEU A 40 -1.76 -5.39 -9.57
C LEU A 40 -1.90 -6.84 -10.05
N VAL A 41 -3.13 -7.34 -10.10
CA VAL A 41 -3.42 -8.71 -10.58
C VAL A 41 -3.04 -8.87 -12.05
N ARG A 42 -3.40 -7.90 -12.91
CA ARG A 42 -3.01 -7.94 -14.33
C ARG A 42 -1.49 -7.95 -14.51
N GLU A 43 -0.78 -7.17 -13.71
CA GLU A 43 0.68 -7.16 -13.75
C GLU A 43 1.25 -8.48 -13.25
N ALA A 44 0.75 -9.02 -12.15
CA ALA A 44 1.15 -10.33 -11.64
C ALA A 44 0.99 -11.44 -12.68
N LYS A 45 -0.10 -11.45 -13.43
CA LYS A 45 -0.38 -12.43 -14.49
C LYS A 45 0.58 -12.38 -15.69
N LYS A 46 1.27 -11.26 -15.90
CA LYS A 46 2.31 -11.16 -16.96
C LYS A 46 3.61 -11.85 -16.57
N HIS A 47 3.83 -12.09 -15.27
CA HIS A 47 5.12 -12.49 -14.73
C HIS A 47 5.13 -13.86 -14.05
N ALA A 48 3.98 -14.51 -13.88
CA ALA A 48 3.88 -15.78 -13.15
C ALA A 48 2.84 -16.73 -13.76
N ASP A 49 3.04 -18.02 -13.50
CA ASP A 49 2.15 -19.09 -13.95
C ASP A 49 0.91 -19.22 -13.06
N ILE A 50 1.05 -18.85 -11.78
CA ILE A 50 0.00 -18.93 -10.76
C ILE A 50 -0.11 -17.57 -10.08
N VAL A 51 -1.31 -17.07 -9.97
CA VAL A 51 -1.61 -15.83 -9.23
C VAL A 51 -2.47 -16.14 -8.01
N VAL A 52 -1.93 -15.84 -6.84
CA VAL A 52 -2.63 -15.90 -5.56
C VAL A 52 -2.97 -14.47 -5.12
N VAL A 53 -4.22 -14.22 -4.81
CA VAL A 53 -4.67 -12.97 -4.18
C VAL A 53 -5.13 -13.29 -2.77
N SER A 54 -4.81 -12.46 -1.78
CA SER A 54 -5.45 -12.58 -0.47
C SER A 54 -6.40 -11.42 -0.20
N ILE A 55 -7.46 -11.71 0.54
CA ILE A 55 -8.33 -10.70 1.15
C ILE A 55 -8.30 -10.92 2.65
N PHE A 56 -7.64 -10.01 3.37
CA PHE A 56 -7.56 -10.05 4.82
C PHE A 56 -7.50 -8.63 5.40
N VAL A 57 -8.54 -8.21 6.11
CA VAL A 57 -8.55 -6.94 6.85
C VAL A 57 -7.74 -7.14 8.13
N ASN A 58 -6.51 -6.63 8.12
CA ASN A 58 -5.54 -6.86 9.18
C ASN A 58 -5.77 -5.94 10.38
N PRO A 59 -6.24 -6.42 11.54
CA PRO A 59 -6.51 -5.55 12.68
C PRO A 59 -5.25 -4.92 13.29
N MET A 60 -4.07 -5.56 13.16
CA MET A 60 -2.83 -5.09 13.76
C MET A 60 -2.32 -3.76 13.15
N GLN A 61 -2.76 -3.39 11.94
CA GLN A 61 -2.32 -2.17 11.26
C GLN A 61 -3.25 -0.98 11.45
N PHE A 62 -4.35 -1.13 12.19
CA PHE A 62 -5.29 -0.05 12.49
C PHE A 62 -5.04 0.48 13.90
N GLY A 63 -5.00 1.81 14.01
CA GLY A 63 -5.02 2.49 15.30
C GLY A 63 -6.41 2.44 15.95
N PRO A 64 -6.52 2.78 17.23
CA PRO A 64 -7.78 2.72 17.97
C PRO A 64 -8.89 3.62 17.39
N ASP A 65 -8.52 4.72 16.74
CA ASP A 65 -9.47 5.69 16.16
C ASP A 65 -9.61 5.53 14.64
N GLU A 66 -9.10 4.44 14.07
CA GLU A 66 -9.16 4.20 12.63
C GLU A 66 -10.38 3.34 12.23
N ASP A 67 -10.64 3.26 10.94
CA ASP A 67 -11.85 2.71 10.31
C ASP A 67 -11.93 1.18 10.24
N LEU A 68 -11.34 0.43 11.20
CA LEU A 68 -11.31 -1.04 11.15
C LEU A 68 -12.72 -1.65 11.05
N ASP A 69 -13.64 -1.22 11.90
CA ASP A 69 -15.01 -1.75 11.93
C ASP A 69 -15.83 -1.28 10.71
N ALA A 70 -15.58 -0.07 10.25
CA ALA A 70 -16.23 0.55 9.09
C ALA A 70 -15.57 0.17 7.77
N TYR A 71 -14.42 -0.55 7.79
CA TYR A 71 -13.68 -0.89 6.57
C TYR A 71 -14.56 -1.76 5.66
N PRO A 72 -14.71 -1.38 4.39
CA PRO A 72 -15.68 -2.04 3.48
C PRO A 72 -15.35 -3.51 3.25
N ARG A 73 -16.39 -4.34 3.27
CA ARG A 73 -16.30 -5.79 3.01
C ARG A 73 -17.24 -6.15 1.88
N THR A 74 -16.69 -6.39 0.70
CA THR A 74 -17.43 -6.60 -0.57
C THR A 74 -17.04 -7.93 -1.21
N LEU A 75 -16.92 -9.00 -0.42
CA LEU A 75 -16.34 -10.27 -0.82
C LEU A 75 -16.96 -10.86 -2.10
N GLU A 76 -18.27 -10.80 -2.25
CA GLU A 76 -18.95 -11.35 -3.43
C GLU A 76 -18.53 -10.62 -4.70
N ASN A 77 -18.51 -9.28 -4.68
CA ASN A 77 -18.06 -8.47 -5.81
C ASN A 77 -16.56 -8.66 -6.07
N ASP A 78 -15.75 -8.69 -5.01
CA ASP A 78 -14.31 -8.90 -5.10
C ASP A 78 -13.98 -10.25 -5.75
N SER A 79 -14.65 -11.31 -5.31
CA SER A 79 -14.48 -12.67 -5.86
C SER A 79 -14.84 -12.71 -7.36
N ARG A 80 -15.96 -12.10 -7.75
CA ARG A 80 -16.37 -12.02 -9.15
C ARG A 80 -15.31 -11.31 -10.01
N LEU A 81 -14.82 -10.15 -9.55
CA LEU A 81 -13.78 -9.39 -10.27
C LEU A 81 -12.47 -10.17 -10.43
N LEU A 82 -12.07 -10.90 -9.40
CA LEU A 82 -10.85 -11.73 -9.44
C LEU A 82 -11.03 -12.95 -10.35
N GLU A 83 -12.20 -13.58 -10.36
CA GLU A 83 -12.54 -14.68 -11.24
C GLU A 83 -12.55 -14.27 -12.72
N GLU A 84 -13.14 -13.10 -13.04
CA GLU A 84 -13.10 -12.50 -14.37
C GLU A 84 -11.68 -12.24 -14.88
N LEU A 85 -10.75 -11.91 -13.97
CA LEU A 85 -9.33 -11.75 -14.30
C LEU A 85 -8.57 -13.09 -14.37
N GLY A 86 -9.23 -14.21 -14.06
CA GLY A 86 -8.61 -15.54 -14.09
C GLY A 86 -7.55 -15.71 -13.01
N VAL A 87 -7.78 -15.21 -11.80
CA VAL A 87 -6.97 -15.51 -10.62
C VAL A 87 -7.09 -16.99 -10.29
N ASP A 88 -5.98 -17.62 -9.92
CA ASP A 88 -5.96 -19.07 -9.65
C ASP A 88 -6.50 -19.36 -8.26
N VAL A 89 -6.05 -18.60 -7.26
CA VAL A 89 -6.47 -18.78 -5.85
C VAL A 89 -6.79 -17.45 -5.20
N LEU A 90 -7.92 -17.39 -4.51
CA LEU A 90 -8.27 -16.38 -3.54
C LEU A 90 -8.14 -16.96 -2.14
N PHE A 91 -7.17 -16.42 -1.37
CA PHE A 91 -6.90 -16.83 0.01
C PHE A 91 -7.55 -15.86 1.00
N MET A 92 -8.42 -16.39 1.86
CA MET A 92 -9.22 -15.60 2.82
C MET A 92 -9.10 -16.18 4.23
N PRO A 93 -7.93 -16.03 4.89
CA PRO A 93 -7.75 -16.56 6.24
C PRO A 93 -8.58 -15.81 7.26
N LYS A 94 -8.94 -16.47 8.36
CA LYS A 94 -9.61 -15.84 9.50
C LYS A 94 -8.58 -15.21 10.42
N ALA A 95 -8.98 -14.16 11.15
CA ALA A 95 -8.09 -13.47 12.08
C ALA A 95 -7.50 -14.38 13.16
N ASN A 96 -8.31 -15.34 13.68
CA ASN A 96 -7.86 -16.31 14.68
C ASN A 96 -6.83 -17.29 14.14
N ASP A 97 -6.84 -17.59 12.83
CA ASP A 97 -5.85 -18.47 12.21
C ASP A 97 -4.51 -17.74 12.01
N ILE A 98 -4.60 -16.44 11.70
CA ILE A 98 -3.43 -15.57 11.57
C ILE A 98 -2.83 -15.22 12.94
N TYR A 99 -3.66 -14.91 13.94
CA TYR A 99 -3.27 -14.42 15.26
C TYR A 99 -3.78 -15.33 16.37
N ALA A 100 -3.37 -16.60 16.35
CA ALA A 100 -3.89 -17.64 17.24
C ALA A 100 -3.65 -17.34 18.74
N ARG A 101 -2.65 -16.51 19.11
CA ARG A 101 -2.38 -16.08 20.48
C ARG A 101 -2.90 -14.67 20.80
N GLY A 102 -3.77 -14.12 19.93
CA GLY A 102 -4.21 -12.73 20.02
C GLY A 102 -3.14 -11.73 19.54
N LEU A 103 -3.50 -10.47 19.44
CA LEU A 103 -2.63 -9.43 18.87
C LEU A 103 -1.49 -9.02 19.81
N GLU A 104 -1.72 -9.04 21.12
CA GLU A 104 -0.76 -8.57 22.12
C GLU A 104 0.39 -9.56 22.36
N GLN A 105 0.14 -10.87 22.22
CA GLN A 105 1.13 -11.92 22.44
C GLN A 105 1.75 -12.45 21.15
N GLN A 106 1.51 -11.76 20.04
CA GLN A 106 1.98 -12.16 18.72
C GLN A 106 3.44 -11.73 18.51
N THR A 107 4.24 -12.61 17.93
CA THR A 107 5.54 -12.20 17.36
C THR A 107 5.28 -11.16 16.27
N PHE A 108 6.06 -10.08 16.27
CA PHE A 108 5.94 -9.04 15.26
C PHE A 108 7.23 -8.84 14.48
N VAL A 109 7.09 -8.30 13.29
CA VAL A 109 8.19 -7.84 12.42
C VAL A 109 8.11 -6.33 12.30
N GLU A 110 9.23 -5.65 12.44
CA GLU A 110 9.34 -4.20 12.34
C GLU A 110 10.63 -3.82 11.62
N VAL A 111 10.57 -2.83 10.77
CA VAL A 111 11.72 -2.28 10.04
C VAL A 111 12.13 -0.97 10.70
N PRO A 112 13.20 -0.96 11.49
CA PRO A 112 13.66 0.25 12.18
C PRO A 112 13.90 1.42 11.22
N GLY A 113 13.66 2.64 11.70
CA GLY A 113 13.76 3.85 10.88
C GLY A 113 12.52 4.03 10.00
N LEU A 114 12.37 3.22 8.96
CA LEU A 114 11.24 3.32 8.01
C LEU A 114 9.87 3.21 8.66
N SER A 115 9.74 2.43 9.74
CA SER A 115 8.46 2.26 10.44
C SER A 115 8.04 3.44 11.31
N TYR A 116 8.94 4.41 11.57
CA TYR A 116 8.70 5.49 12.54
C TYR A 116 8.70 6.90 11.94
N MET A 117 9.00 7.02 10.66
CA MET A 117 9.03 8.32 9.96
C MET A 117 7.75 8.55 9.15
N ILE A 118 7.48 9.77 8.76
CA ILE A 118 6.41 10.21 7.84
C ILE A 118 5.05 9.62 8.28
N CYS A 119 4.46 8.70 7.50
CA CYS A 119 3.20 8.05 7.85
C CYS A 119 3.30 7.24 9.15
N GLY A 120 4.45 6.63 9.43
CA GLY A 120 4.67 5.88 10.67
C GLY A 120 4.76 6.77 11.91
N ALA A 121 5.16 8.03 11.77
CA ALA A 121 5.11 9.01 12.85
C ALA A 121 3.68 9.42 13.19
N SER A 122 2.82 9.60 12.16
CA SER A 122 1.39 9.91 12.35
C SER A 122 0.57 8.72 12.82
N ARG A 123 1.02 7.49 12.53
CA ARG A 123 0.29 6.23 12.79
C ARG A 123 1.21 5.22 13.52
N PRO A 124 1.50 5.43 14.82
CA PRO A 124 2.37 4.54 15.58
C PRO A 124 1.90 3.08 15.52
N GLY A 125 2.83 2.15 15.23
CA GLY A 125 2.53 0.72 15.11
C GLY A 125 1.96 0.26 13.76
N HIS A 126 1.51 1.17 12.89
CA HIS A 126 0.94 0.81 11.60
C HIS A 126 1.85 -0.08 10.75
N PHE A 127 3.11 0.34 10.54
CA PHE A 127 4.04 -0.42 9.71
C PHE A 127 4.54 -1.70 10.39
N ARG A 128 4.57 -1.77 11.72
CA ARG A 128 4.74 -3.04 12.44
C ARG A 128 3.62 -4.01 12.10
N GLY A 129 2.37 -3.55 12.11
CA GLY A 129 1.22 -4.35 11.71
C GLY A 129 1.32 -4.83 10.27
N VAL A 130 1.68 -3.93 9.34
CA VAL A 130 1.86 -4.25 7.91
C VAL A 130 3.00 -5.25 7.70
N ALA A 131 4.19 -5.00 8.24
CA ALA A 131 5.34 -5.89 8.09
C ALA A 131 5.05 -7.28 8.66
N THR A 132 4.40 -7.34 9.82
CA THR A 132 4.03 -8.61 10.47
C THR A 132 3.07 -9.42 9.61
N ILE A 133 1.97 -8.83 9.13
CA ILE A 133 1.00 -9.59 8.32
C ILE A 133 1.59 -10.00 6.98
N VAL A 134 2.31 -9.11 6.29
CA VAL A 134 2.92 -9.43 5.00
C VAL A 134 3.97 -10.53 5.15
N CYS A 135 4.80 -10.50 6.20
CA CYS A 135 5.74 -11.57 6.51
C CYS A 135 5.02 -12.92 6.74
N LYS A 136 3.92 -12.92 7.51
CA LYS A 136 3.10 -14.14 7.73
C LYS A 136 2.50 -14.65 6.42
N LEU A 137 1.93 -13.78 5.59
CA LEU A 137 1.37 -14.16 4.29
C LEU A 137 2.43 -14.69 3.34
N PHE A 138 3.63 -14.09 3.32
CA PHE A 138 4.76 -14.62 2.54
C PHE A 138 5.17 -16.02 3.00
N ASN A 139 5.17 -16.29 4.30
CA ASN A 139 5.47 -17.63 4.82
C ASN A 139 4.36 -18.66 4.53
N MET A 140 3.10 -18.23 4.36
CA MET A 140 1.97 -19.12 4.02
C MET A 140 1.93 -19.42 2.53
N VAL A 141 2.02 -18.39 1.69
CA VAL A 141 1.93 -18.48 0.23
C VAL A 141 3.26 -18.92 -0.40
N GLN A 142 4.39 -18.53 0.18
CA GLN A 142 5.75 -18.74 -0.35
C GLN A 142 5.86 -18.34 -1.83
N PRO A 143 5.54 -17.08 -2.18
CA PRO A 143 5.55 -16.65 -3.57
C PRO A 143 6.98 -16.44 -4.08
N ASN A 144 7.16 -16.46 -5.40
CA ASN A 144 8.39 -16.03 -6.06
C ASN A 144 8.39 -14.50 -6.30
N LEU A 145 7.20 -13.95 -6.55
CA LEU A 145 6.97 -12.54 -6.88
C LEU A 145 5.82 -12.00 -6.02
N ALA A 146 5.93 -10.77 -5.54
CA ALA A 146 4.85 -10.09 -4.83
C ALA A 146 4.64 -8.68 -5.40
N PHE A 147 3.37 -8.28 -5.58
CA PHE A 147 2.99 -7.03 -6.23
C PHE A 147 2.25 -6.11 -5.27
N PHE A 148 2.71 -4.86 -5.16
CA PHE A 148 2.15 -3.82 -4.30
C PHE A 148 1.96 -2.53 -5.08
N GLY A 149 0.96 -1.73 -4.70
CA GLY A 149 0.75 -0.42 -5.31
C GLY A 149 1.78 0.60 -4.84
N GLU A 150 2.34 1.38 -5.76
CA GLU A 150 3.23 2.50 -5.43
C GLU A 150 2.48 3.64 -4.71
N LYS A 151 1.15 3.65 -4.74
CA LYS A 151 0.35 4.60 -3.97
C LYS A 151 0.72 4.60 -2.49
N ASP A 152 0.93 3.45 -1.90
CA ASP A 152 1.37 3.27 -0.52
C ASP A 152 2.91 3.15 -0.48
N PHE A 153 3.60 4.20 -0.97
CA PHE A 153 5.02 4.19 -1.28
C PHE A 153 5.89 3.79 -0.09
N GLN A 154 5.66 4.38 1.09
CA GLN A 154 6.41 4.03 2.30
C GLN A 154 6.17 2.57 2.70
N GLN A 155 4.96 2.06 2.56
CA GLN A 155 4.65 0.64 2.78
C GLN A 155 5.48 -0.26 1.84
N LEU A 156 5.57 0.11 0.57
CA LEU A 156 6.38 -0.63 -0.41
C LEU A 156 7.86 -0.66 0.00
N GLN A 157 8.41 0.46 0.49
CA GLN A 157 9.80 0.52 0.97
C GLN A 157 10.00 -0.33 2.23
N VAL A 158 9.07 -0.29 3.19
CA VAL A 158 9.10 -1.15 4.39
C VAL A 158 9.11 -2.63 3.99
N ILE A 159 8.26 -3.03 3.05
CA ILE A 159 8.19 -4.43 2.60
C ILE A 159 9.46 -4.85 1.86
N LYS A 160 10.02 -3.99 1.01
CA LYS A 160 11.30 -4.27 0.32
C LYS A 160 12.45 -4.43 1.30
N ALA A 161 12.55 -3.54 2.29
CA ALA A 161 13.56 -3.63 3.35
C ALA A 161 13.39 -4.94 4.15
N MET A 162 12.17 -5.24 4.60
CA MET A 162 11.87 -6.50 5.30
C MET A 162 12.32 -7.74 4.51
N VAL A 163 12.01 -7.78 3.22
CA VAL A 163 12.39 -8.91 2.34
C VAL A 163 13.91 -9.05 2.26
N THR A 164 14.62 -7.94 2.14
CA THR A 164 16.09 -7.91 2.08
C THR A 164 16.69 -8.33 3.41
N ASP A 165 16.28 -7.70 4.51
CA ASP A 165 16.86 -7.90 5.84
C ASP A 165 16.61 -9.32 6.38
N LEU A 166 15.46 -9.90 6.06
CA LEU A 166 15.12 -11.28 6.43
C LEU A 166 15.56 -12.33 5.38
N SER A 167 16.33 -11.91 4.37
CA SER A 167 16.85 -12.81 3.31
C SER A 167 15.76 -13.66 2.65
N MET A 168 14.57 -13.10 2.45
CA MET A 168 13.45 -13.82 1.85
C MET A 168 13.67 -14.04 0.35
N ASN A 169 13.48 -15.27 -0.11
CA ASN A 169 13.68 -15.64 -1.53
C ASN A 169 12.47 -15.29 -2.40
N LEU A 170 12.18 -14.00 -2.54
CA LEU A 170 11.14 -13.47 -3.44
C LEU A 170 11.53 -12.07 -3.95
N LYS A 171 10.90 -11.64 -5.05
CA LYS A 171 11.04 -10.28 -5.58
C LYS A 171 9.77 -9.47 -5.33
N VAL A 172 9.92 -8.23 -4.87
CA VAL A 172 8.83 -7.29 -4.62
C VAL A 172 8.76 -6.25 -5.73
N PHE A 173 7.62 -6.15 -6.39
CA PHE A 173 7.34 -5.20 -7.46
C PHE A 173 6.41 -4.09 -6.99
N GLY A 174 6.74 -2.85 -7.34
CA GLY A 174 5.84 -1.72 -7.28
C GLY A 174 5.07 -1.59 -8.59
N VAL A 175 3.77 -1.34 -8.51
CA VAL A 175 2.93 -1.04 -9.67
C VAL A 175 2.41 0.39 -9.54
N ALA A 176 2.53 1.16 -10.61
CA ALA A 176 2.20 2.57 -10.64
C ALA A 176 0.79 2.87 -10.11
N THR A 177 0.65 4.01 -9.43
CA THR A 177 -0.63 4.46 -8.87
C THR A 177 -1.68 4.62 -9.97
N THR A 178 -2.78 3.89 -9.84
CA THR A 178 -3.95 4.06 -10.71
C THR A 178 -4.78 5.23 -10.21
N ARG A 179 -5.19 6.10 -11.14
CA ARG A 179 -5.94 7.32 -10.85
C ARG A 179 -7.28 7.33 -11.56
N ASP A 180 -8.24 8.02 -10.97
CA ASP A 180 -9.47 8.43 -11.65
C ASP A 180 -9.14 9.45 -12.76
N VAL A 181 -10.10 9.70 -13.65
CA VAL A 181 -9.94 10.63 -14.79
C VAL A 181 -9.60 12.07 -14.36
N ASP A 182 -9.94 12.44 -13.14
CA ASP A 182 -9.65 13.74 -12.54
C ASP A 182 -8.32 13.79 -11.76
N GLY A 183 -7.54 12.72 -11.81
CA GLY A 183 -6.22 12.62 -11.17
C GLY A 183 -6.22 12.07 -9.74
N LEU A 184 -7.38 11.88 -9.10
CA LEU A 184 -7.44 11.32 -7.76
C LEU A 184 -6.90 9.89 -7.74
N ALA A 185 -5.95 9.60 -6.85
CA ALA A 185 -5.46 8.24 -6.64
C ALA A 185 -6.58 7.33 -6.14
N MET A 186 -6.77 6.20 -6.81
CA MET A 186 -7.82 5.25 -6.42
C MET A 186 -7.55 4.64 -5.04
N SER A 187 -8.57 4.62 -4.22
CA SER A 187 -8.53 4.07 -2.85
C SER A 187 -9.91 3.55 -2.44
N SER A 188 -9.92 2.47 -1.67
CA SER A 188 -11.17 1.96 -1.05
C SER A 188 -11.85 3.01 -0.16
N ARG A 189 -11.08 3.95 0.39
CA ARG A 189 -11.60 5.05 1.21
C ARG A 189 -12.24 6.19 0.41
N ASN A 190 -12.05 6.26 -0.91
CA ASN A 190 -12.66 7.31 -1.74
C ASN A 190 -14.20 7.26 -1.71
N GLN A 191 -14.80 6.11 -1.41
CA GLN A 191 -16.25 6.00 -1.23
C GLN A 191 -16.79 6.80 -0.04
N TYR A 192 -15.96 7.17 0.93
CA TYR A 192 -16.36 8.03 2.05
C TYR A 192 -16.49 9.51 1.65
N LEU A 193 -15.85 9.92 0.56
CA LEU A 193 -15.90 11.28 0.03
C LEU A 193 -17.27 11.55 -0.60
N LYS A 194 -17.94 12.59 -0.16
CA LYS A 194 -19.27 12.97 -0.66
C LYS A 194 -19.31 14.39 -1.17
N GLY A 195 -20.11 14.64 -2.20
CA GLY A 195 -20.44 15.98 -2.70
C GLY A 195 -19.21 16.87 -2.90
N LYS A 196 -19.06 17.89 -2.05
CA LYS A 196 -17.96 18.87 -2.13
C LYS A 196 -16.58 18.23 -1.91
N GLU A 197 -16.48 17.29 -0.97
CA GLU A 197 -15.21 16.62 -0.67
C GLU A 197 -14.68 15.85 -1.88
N ARG A 198 -15.54 15.06 -2.56
CA ARG A 198 -15.11 14.32 -3.76
C ARG A 198 -14.61 15.24 -4.88
N LYS A 199 -15.22 16.42 -5.03
CA LYS A 199 -14.80 17.41 -6.04
C LYS A 199 -13.45 18.07 -5.70
N LEU A 200 -13.15 18.22 -4.41
CA LEU A 200 -11.89 18.82 -3.95
C LEU A 200 -10.74 17.82 -3.90
N ALA A 201 -11.01 16.54 -3.69
CA ALA A 201 -10.00 15.52 -3.46
C ALA A 201 -8.87 15.47 -4.51
N PRO A 202 -9.12 15.67 -5.82
CA PRO A 202 -8.06 15.69 -6.85
C PRO A 202 -7.02 16.81 -6.68
N ILE A 203 -7.40 17.90 -5.99
CA ILE A 203 -6.52 19.05 -5.77
C ILE A 203 -5.25 18.67 -5.01
N LEU A 204 -5.30 17.65 -4.15
CA LEU A 204 -4.11 17.14 -3.48
C LEU A 204 -3.02 16.78 -4.50
N TYR A 205 -3.36 16.00 -5.51
CA TYR A 205 -2.40 15.60 -6.55
C TYR A 205 -2.02 16.77 -7.46
N GLU A 206 -2.94 17.65 -7.80
CA GLU A 206 -2.66 18.85 -8.57
C GLU A 206 -1.60 19.72 -7.86
N LYS A 207 -1.74 19.97 -6.56
CA LYS A 207 -0.77 20.72 -5.76
C LYS A 207 0.59 20.01 -5.69
N MET A 208 0.61 18.70 -5.60
CA MET A 208 1.87 17.94 -5.66
C MET A 208 2.55 18.08 -7.04
N GLN A 209 1.78 18.10 -8.14
CA GLN A 209 2.33 18.34 -9.47
C GLN A 209 2.93 19.76 -9.60
N GLN A 210 2.23 20.78 -9.10
CA GLN A 210 2.74 22.16 -9.08
C GLN A 210 4.06 22.25 -8.28
N LEU A 211 4.10 21.68 -7.08
CA LEU A 211 5.31 21.62 -6.27
C LEU A 211 6.45 20.87 -6.98
N SER A 212 6.15 19.80 -7.69
CA SER A 212 7.18 19.04 -8.43
C SER A 212 7.79 19.86 -9.56
N ILE A 213 7.02 20.73 -10.20
CA ILE A 213 7.52 21.64 -11.24
C ILE A 213 8.51 22.64 -10.64
N GLU A 214 8.20 23.26 -9.49
CA GLU A 214 9.11 24.16 -8.80
C GLU A 214 10.44 23.49 -8.42
N ILE A 215 10.38 22.24 -7.95
CA ILE A 215 11.57 21.45 -7.66
C ILE A 215 12.40 21.20 -8.93
N LYS A 216 11.75 20.83 -10.04
CA LYS A 216 12.40 20.57 -11.33
C LYS A 216 13.03 21.83 -11.94
N THR A 217 12.46 23.02 -11.65
CA THR A 217 13.01 24.32 -12.09
C THR A 217 14.16 24.82 -11.20
N GLY A 218 14.59 24.03 -10.22
CA GLY A 218 15.81 24.28 -9.46
C GLY A 218 15.61 24.70 -8.01
N ARG A 219 14.37 24.85 -7.53
CA ARG A 219 14.11 25.14 -6.11
C ARG A 219 14.58 24.00 -5.22
N ARG A 220 15.31 24.33 -4.13
CA ARG A 220 15.86 23.34 -3.17
C ARG A 220 15.55 23.68 -1.71
N ASP A 221 14.84 24.75 -1.47
CA ASP A 221 14.35 25.17 -0.14
C ASP A 221 13.12 24.32 0.27
N PHE A 222 13.30 23.01 0.33
CA PHE A 222 12.23 22.00 0.46
C PHE A 222 11.32 22.24 1.67
N SER A 223 11.89 22.67 2.80
CA SER A 223 11.09 22.96 4.01
C SER A 223 10.13 24.13 3.78
N THR A 224 10.62 25.22 3.17
CA THR A 224 9.80 26.40 2.84
C THR A 224 8.71 26.04 1.85
N LEU A 225 9.06 25.27 0.80
CA LEU A 225 8.13 24.82 -0.22
C LEU A 225 7.01 23.97 0.38
N THR A 226 7.36 22.93 1.13
CA THR A 226 6.35 22.03 1.71
C THR A 226 5.42 22.75 2.67
N GLN A 227 5.96 23.72 3.48
CA GLN A 227 5.14 24.52 4.37
C GLN A 227 4.17 25.43 3.59
N ALA A 228 4.63 26.10 2.53
CA ALA A 228 3.77 26.93 1.70
C ALA A 228 2.62 26.14 1.06
N TYR A 229 2.90 24.95 0.53
CA TYR A 229 1.88 24.10 -0.07
C TYR A 229 0.93 23.50 0.97
N LYS A 230 1.39 23.19 2.19
CA LYS A 230 0.50 22.80 3.30
C LYS A 230 -0.50 23.93 3.62
N LEU A 231 -0.07 25.18 3.68
CA LEU A 231 -0.96 26.33 3.91
C LEU A 231 -2.00 26.46 2.77
N GLN A 232 -1.58 26.36 1.51
CA GLN A 232 -2.51 26.38 0.38
C GLN A 232 -3.55 25.26 0.45
N LEU A 233 -3.14 24.05 0.81
CA LEU A 233 -4.08 22.94 1.01
C LEU A 233 -5.07 23.23 2.15
N ALA A 234 -4.61 23.82 3.24
CA ALA A 234 -5.47 24.18 4.36
C ALA A 234 -6.52 25.23 3.97
N GLU A 235 -6.13 26.26 3.20
CA GLU A 235 -7.05 27.29 2.66
C GLU A 235 -8.12 26.69 1.73
N LEU A 236 -7.82 25.58 1.06
CA LEU A 236 -8.74 24.85 0.19
C LEU A 236 -9.64 23.84 0.95
N GLY A 237 -9.49 23.79 2.28
CA GLY A 237 -10.34 22.96 3.15
C GLY A 237 -9.79 21.57 3.47
N PHE A 238 -8.54 21.29 3.13
CA PHE A 238 -7.84 20.12 3.64
C PHE A 238 -7.29 20.37 5.06
N ASN A 239 -7.07 19.29 5.81
CA ASN A 239 -6.25 19.30 7.01
C ASN A 239 -5.00 18.46 6.74
N PRO A 240 -3.86 19.06 6.33
CA PRO A 240 -2.64 18.34 5.99
C PRO A 240 -2.04 17.65 7.23
N ASP A 241 -1.85 16.35 7.13
CA ASP A 241 -1.11 15.55 8.12
C ASP A 241 0.41 15.73 7.86
N TYR A 242 0.85 15.36 6.66
CA TYR A 242 2.20 15.66 6.20
C TYR A 242 2.25 15.99 4.71
N LEU A 243 3.28 16.75 4.32
CA LEU A 243 3.75 16.93 2.95
C LEU A 243 5.28 16.95 3.02
N GLU A 244 5.92 15.92 2.49
CA GLU A 244 7.33 15.64 2.68
C GLU A 244 8.02 15.38 1.35
N ILE A 245 9.25 15.92 1.20
CA ILE A 245 10.14 15.60 0.09
C ILE A 245 11.26 14.73 0.64
N ARG A 246 11.45 13.56 0.06
CA ARG A 246 12.39 12.55 0.55
C ARG A 246 13.22 11.95 -0.60
N ASN A 247 14.37 11.37 -0.27
CA ASN A 247 15.09 10.52 -1.20
C ASN A 247 14.28 9.24 -1.45
N VAL A 248 14.17 8.80 -2.72
CA VAL A 248 13.35 7.65 -3.12
C VAL A 248 13.81 6.34 -2.50
N GLU A 249 15.12 6.17 -2.29
CA GLU A 249 15.69 4.87 -1.91
C GLU A 249 15.54 4.59 -0.41
N ASN A 250 15.74 5.63 0.44
CA ASN A 250 15.84 5.47 1.88
C ASN A 250 14.85 6.31 2.70
N LEU A 251 14.08 7.19 2.05
CA LEU A 251 13.13 8.13 2.64
C LEU A 251 13.75 9.13 3.64
N LEU A 252 15.07 9.28 3.63
CA LEU A 252 15.74 10.32 4.41
C LEU A 252 15.56 11.71 3.76
N GLN A 253 15.93 12.75 4.50
CA GLN A 253 15.95 14.12 3.96
C GLN A 253 16.92 14.16 2.76
N PRO A 254 16.53 14.77 1.64
CA PRO A 254 17.38 14.82 0.46
C PRO A 254 18.65 15.65 0.70
N GLY A 255 19.79 15.10 0.26
CA GLY A 255 21.04 15.85 0.12
C GLY A 255 21.12 16.64 -1.19
N HIS A 256 22.17 17.46 -1.34
CA HIS A 256 22.37 18.29 -2.54
C HIS A 256 22.60 17.46 -3.82
N GLU A 257 23.14 16.26 -3.68
CA GLU A 257 23.47 15.37 -4.80
C GLU A 257 22.31 14.45 -5.20
N ASP A 258 21.24 14.38 -4.39
CA ASP A 258 20.11 13.53 -4.68
C ASP A 258 19.37 14.01 -5.95
N ARG A 259 19.22 13.12 -6.92
CA ARG A 259 18.55 13.38 -8.20
C ARG A 259 17.23 12.64 -8.33
N HIS A 260 16.92 11.71 -7.43
CA HIS A 260 15.68 10.95 -7.44
C HIS A 260 14.97 11.13 -6.10
N LEU A 261 13.92 11.92 -6.13
CA LEU A 261 13.14 12.32 -4.97
C LEU A 261 11.73 11.74 -5.04
N VAL A 262 11.09 11.66 -3.89
CA VAL A 262 9.66 11.37 -3.78
C VAL A 262 8.99 12.44 -2.92
N LEU A 263 7.91 12.98 -3.44
CA LEU A 263 6.98 13.83 -2.72
C LEU A 263 5.89 12.94 -2.13
N LEU A 264 5.71 12.96 -0.82
CA LEU A 264 4.76 12.17 -0.07
C LEU A 264 3.76 13.08 0.63
N ALA A 265 2.48 12.81 0.48
CA ALA A 265 1.42 13.61 1.08
C ALA A 265 0.39 12.75 1.80
N ALA A 266 -0.08 13.27 2.94
CA ALA A 266 -1.32 12.83 3.55
C ALA A 266 -2.09 14.06 4.04
N ALA A 267 -3.39 14.08 3.77
CA ALA A 267 -4.27 15.14 4.23
C ALA A 267 -5.68 14.60 4.47
N PHE A 268 -6.34 15.11 5.51
CA PHE A 268 -7.74 14.82 5.72
C PHE A 268 -8.61 15.78 4.90
N LEU A 269 -9.66 15.24 4.31
CA LEU A 269 -10.75 16.00 3.71
C LEU A 269 -12.04 15.54 4.38
N GLY A 270 -12.62 16.37 5.21
CA GLY A 270 -13.58 15.93 6.20
C GLY A 270 -12.97 14.88 7.13
N LYS A 271 -13.58 13.69 7.19
CA LYS A 271 -13.07 12.55 7.98
C LYS A 271 -12.19 11.59 7.17
N THR A 272 -12.08 11.78 5.85
CA THR A 272 -11.36 10.87 4.97
C THR A 272 -9.90 11.27 4.87
N ARG A 273 -8.99 10.39 5.28
CA ARG A 273 -7.55 10.57 5.10
C ARG A 273 -7.14 10.12 3.70
N LEU A 274 -6.73 11.08 2.89
CA LEU A 274 -6.18 10.85 1.56
C LEU A 274 -4.66 10.75 1.64
N ILE A 275 -4.08 9.85 0.89
CA ILE A 275 -2.63 9.76 0.69
C ILE A 275 -2.30 9.73 -0.78
N ASP A 276 -1.18 10.32 -1.12
CA ASP A 276 -0.64 10.27 -2.49
C ASP A 276 0.89 10.42 -2.48
N ASN A 277 1.51 10.12 -3.60
CA ASN A 277 2.93 10.39 -3.80
C ASN A 277 3.24 10.68 -5.27
N LEU A 278 4.39 11.33 -5.47
CA LEU A 278 4.90 11.68 -6.80
C LEU A 278 6.43 11.57 -6.80
N GLN A 279 6.99 10.70 -7.63
CA GLN A 279 8.43 10.61 -7.82
C GLN A 279 8.93 11.73 -8.76
N ILE A 280 10.07 12.32 -8.42
CA ILE A 280 10.67 13.44 -9.14
C ILE A 280 12.11 13.05 -9.51
N ARG A 281 12.40 13.06 -10.79
CA ARG A 281 13.76 12.95 -11.32
C ARG A 281 14.23 14.33 -11.76
N LEU A 282 15.45 14.71 -11.31
CA LEU A 282 16.10 16.00 -11.53
C LEU A 282 17.16 15.90 -12.62
#